data_0a7f5315151d4eb4f3d7bac4531668db
#
_entry.id   0a7f5315151d4eb4f3d7bac4531668db
#
_cell.length_a   1.000
_cell.length_b   1.000
_cell.length_c   1.000
_cell.angle_alpha   90.00
_cell.angle_beta   90.00
_cell.angle_gamma   90.00
#
_symmetry.space_group_name_H-M   'P 1'
#
loop_
_entity.id
_entity.type
_entity.pdbx_description
1 polymer ?
#
loop_
_entity_poly.entity_id
_entity_poly.type
_entity_poly.pdbx_seq_one_letter_code
_entity_poly.pdbx_strand_id
1 'polypeptide(L)'
;MRFLVATDSVHTTAAACDYLEPRLCPDDTVTVVTVPVSDVRDGADALNVADVRLLGEATVETERLETDGDPASAILAAADSEPADVVLIGPHAGVPGAGPTLGSTARRVIEGADVPVVVVPLSL
;
A
#
# COMPACT_ATOMS: atom_id res chain seq x y z
N MET A 1 -12.71 -4.92 -9.76
CA MET A 1 -12.09 -3.69 -9.24
C MET A 1 -10.60 -3.92 -8.99
N ARG A 2 -9.80 -2.93 -9.21
CA ARG A 2 -8.36 -3.03 -9.03
C ARG A 2 -7.92 -2.09 -7.90
N PHE A 3 -7.29 -2.67 -6.88
CA PHE A 3 -6.77 -1.93 -5.73
C PHE A 3 -5.24 -1.88 -5.78
N LEU A 4 -4.67 -0.73 -5.49
CA LEU A 4 -3.24 -0.59 -5.30
C LEU A 4 -2.97 -0.31 -3.83
N VAL A 5 -2.17 -1.16 -3.20
CA VAL A 5 -1.74 -0.97 -1.81
C VAL A 5 -0.28 -0.59 -1.81
N ALA A 6 0.05 0.57 -1.30
CA ALA A 6 1.44 0.99 -1.12
C ALA A 6 1.80 0.83 0.35
N THR A 7 2.80 0.01 0.62
CA THR A 7 3.19 -0.32 1.98
C THR A 7 4.70 -0.24 2.17
N ASP A 8 5.10 0.06 3.39
CA ASP A 8 6.50 0.08 3.80
C ASP A 8 6.77 -0.77 5.03
N SER A 9 5.73 -1.38 5.58
CA SER A 9 5.86 -2.18 6.79
C SER A 9 4.78 -3.25 6.87
N VAL A 10 5.06 -4.27 7.68
CA VAL A 10 4.10 -5.32 8.00
C VAL A 10 2.82 -4.74 8.61
N HIS A 11 2.95 -3.71 9.44
CA HIS A 11 1.81 -3.08 10.10
C HIS A 11 0.87 -2.40 9.11
N THR A 12 1.43 -1.68 8.14
CA THR A 12 0.64 -1.04 7.09
C THR A 12 -0.07 -2.10 6.24
N THR A 13 0.64 -3.16 5.86
CA THR A 13 0.04 -4.24 5.09
C THR A 13 -1.10 -4.91 5.84
N ALA A 14 -0.91 -5.19 7.13
CA ALA A 14 -1.95 -5.81 7.94
C ALA A 14 -3.20 -4.92 8.04
N ALA A 15 -3.02 -3.62 8.23
CA ALA A 15 -4.13 -2.68 8.27
C ALA A 15 -4.87 -2.61 6.93
N ALA A 16 -4.15 -2.63 5.82
CA ALA A 16 -4.75 -2.67 4.50
C ALA A 16 -5.55 -3.95 4.28
N CYS A 17 -5.01 -5.09 4.71
CA CYS A 17 -5.71 -6.37 4.61
C CYS A 17 -6.99 -6.38 5.46
N ASP A 18 -6.95 -5.82 6.66
CA ASP A 18 -8.14 -5.70 7.51
C ASP A 18 -9.25 -4.90 6.81
N TYR A 19 -8.87 -3.84 6.12
CA TYR A 19 -9.83 -3.04 5.35
C TYR A 19 -10.37 -3.82 4.15
N LEU A 20 -9.50 -4.52 3.43
CA LEU A 20 -9.84 -5.16 2.16
C LEU A 20 -10.63 -6.46 2.33
N GLU A 21 -10.28 -7.29 3.29
CA GLU A 21 -10.87 -8.64 3.43
C GLU A 21 -12.40 -8.67 3.34
N PRO A 22 -13.15 -7.81 4.06
CA PRO A 22 -14.61 -7.83 3.96
C PRO A 22 -15.15 -7.23 2.67
N ARG A 23 -14.31 -6.59 1.85
CA ARG A 23 -14.72 -5.85 0.65
C ARG A 23 -14.35 -6.53 -0.65
N LEU A 24 -13.44 -7.52 -0.61
CA LEU A 24 -12.94 -8.16 -1.82
C LEU A 24 -13.91 -9.18 -2.39
N CYS A 25 -13.93 -9.24 -3.72
CA CYS A 25 -14.56 -10.30 -4.49
C CYS A 25 -13.47 -11.08 -5.24
N PRO A 26 -13.69 -12.35 -5.58
CA PRO A 26 -12.68 -13.15 -6.29
C PRO A 26 -12.22 -12.53 -7.63
N ASP A 27 -13.06 -11.74 -8.26
CA ASP A 27 -12.72 -11.08 -9.52
C ASP A 27 -11.87 -9.82 -9.35
N ASP A 28 -11.68 -9.38 -8.11
CA ASP A 28 -10.86 -8.19 -7.83
C ASP A 28 -9.38 -8.53 -7.93
N THR A 29 -8.58 -7.52 -8.25
CA THR A 29 -7.12 -7.62 -8.24
C THR A 29 -6.56 -6.64 -7.21
N VAL A 30 -5.66 -7.13 -6.39
CA VAL A 30 -4.93 -6.31 -5.40
C VAL A 30 -3.46 -6.33 -5.78
N THR A 31 -2.92 -5.19 -6.15
CA THR A 31 -1.50 -5.03 -6.39
C THR A 31 -0.88 -4.38 -5.17
N VAL A 32 0.06 -5.07 -4.54
CA VAL A 32 0.73 -4.58 -3.33
C VAL A 32 2.15 -4.20 -3.72
N VAL A 33 2.49 -2.93 -3.52
CA VAL A 33 3.80 -2.41 -3.89
C VAL A 33 4.53 -1.90 -2.67
N THR A 34 5.85 -2.03 -2.68
CA THR A 34 6.71 -1.41 -1.68
C THR A 34 7.80 -0.63 -2.38
N VAL A 35 8.15 0.52 -1.80
CA VAL A 35 9.28 1.31 -2.26
C VAL A 35 10.38 1.14 -1.23
N PRO A 36 11.51 0.48 -1.59
CA PRO A 36 12.58 0.27 -0.64
C PRO A 36 13.20 1.60 -0.22
N VAL A 37 13.21 1.86 1.07
CA VAL A 37 13.82 3.10 1.60
C VAL A 37 15.13 2.78 2.31
N SER A 38 15.16 1.78 3.17
CA SER A 38 16.36 1.46 3.94
C SER A 38 16.55 -0.01 4.26
N ASP A 39 15.49 -0.82 4.33
CA ASP A 39 15.59 -2.22 4.70
C ASP A 39 14.81 -3.10 3.72
N VAL A 40 15.58 -3.90 2.98
CA VAL A 40 15.04 -4.83 1.98
C VAL A 40 14.16 -5.90 2.64
N ARG A 41 14.51 -6.31 3.87
CA ARG A 41 13.76 -7.34 4.59
C ARG A 41 12.36 -6.87 4.94
N ASP A 42 12.21 -5.65 5.43
CA ASP A 42 10.89 -5.11 5.82
C ASP A 42 9.95 -5.07 4.62
N GLY A 43 10.45 -4.70 3.44
CA GLY A 43 9.66 -4.71 2.22
C GLY A 43 9.22 -6.11 1.83
N ALA A 44 10.12 -7.08 1.90
CA ALA A 44 9.81 -8.47 1.56
C ALA A 44 8.76 -9.06 2.52
N ASP A 45 8.91 -8.80 3.82
CA ASP A 45 7.97 -9.26 4.84
C ASP A 45 6.60 -8.62 4.65
N ALA A 46 6.55 -7.32 4.32
CA ALA A 46 5.30 -6.63 4.05
C ALA A 46 4.54 -7.23 2.87
N LEU A 47 5.23 -7.54 1.78
CA LEU A 47 4.62 -8.18 0.61
C LEU A 47 4.13 -9.59 0.94
N ASN A 48 4.90 -10.33 1.73
CA ASN A 48 4.55 -11.69 2.11
C ASN A 48 3.28 -11.76 2.97
N VAL A 49 3.07 -10.78 3.86
CA VAL A 49 1.85 -10.69 4.65
C VAL A 49 0.63 -10.59 3.73
N ALA A 50 0.71 -9.76 2.69
CA ALA A 50 -0.38 -9.62 1.74
C ALA A 50 -0.67 -10.93 1.00
N ASP A 51 0.37 -11.62 0.53
CA ASP A 51 0.20 -12.90 -0.16
C ASP A 51 -0.52 -13.93 0.70
N VAL A 52 -0.16 -14.00 1.98
CA VAL A 52 -0.76 -14.97 2.90
C VAL A 52 -2.17 -14.57 3.29
N ARG A 53 -2.39 -13.29 3.66
CA ARG A 53 -3.67 -12.82 4.18
C ARG A 53 -4.78 -12.79 3.12
N LEU A 54 -4.43 -12.49 1.87
CA LEU A 54 -5.40 -12.32 0.81
C LEU A 54 -5.53 -13.54 -0.11
N LEU A 55 -4.84 -14.62 0.22
CA LEU A 55 -4.88 -15.85 -0.56
C LEU A 55 -6.32 -16.37 -0.69
N GLY A 56 -6.77 -16.53 -1.93
CA GLY A 56 -8.13 -17.01 -2.20
C GLY A 56 -9.22 -15.94 -2.17
N GLU A 57 -8.91 -14.72 -1.71
CA GLU A 57 -9.89 -13.63 -1.62
C GLU A 57 -9.96 -12.81 -2.92
N ALA A 58 -8.85 -12.72 -3.63
CA ALA A 58 -8.73 -11.98 -4.89
C ALA A 58 -7.45 -12.41 -5.59
N THR A 59 -7.21 -11.87 -6.78
CA THR A 59 -5.91 -12.03 -7.43
C THR A 59 -4.94 -11.04 -6.77
N VAL A 60 -3.83 -11.55 -6.25
CA VAL A 60 -2.84 -10.73 -5.55
C VAL A 60 -1.55 -10.70 -6.35
N GLU A 61 -1.07 -9.50 -6.64
CA GLU A 61 0.21 -9.26 -7.30
C GLU A 61 1.07 -8.43 -6.35
N THR A 62 2.35 -8.75 -6.25
CA THR A 62 3.28 -8.03 -5.40
C THR A 62 4.45 -7.52 -6.22
N GLU A 63 4.93 -6.31 -5.91
CA GLU A 63 5.99 -5.68 -6.67
C GLU A 63 6.82 -4.75 -5.78
N ARG A 64 8.12 -4.74 -6.02
CA ARG A 64 9.00 -3.72 -5.46
C ARG A 64 9.19 -2.65 -6.51
N LEU A 65 8.91 -1.40 -6.14
CA LEU A 65 9.12 -0.27 -7.01
C LEU A 65 10.49 0.32 -6.77
N GLU A 66 11.17 0.65 -7.85
CA GLU A 66 12.42 1.38 -7.75
C GLU A 66 12.13 2.87 -7.80
N THR A 67 12.92 3.66 -7.09
CA THR A 67 12.75 5.12 -7.07
C THR A 67 14.09 5.79 -6.90
N ASP A 68 14.21 7.00 -7.47
CA ASP A 68 15.36 7.86 -7.32
C ASP A 68 15.29 8.72 -6.06
N GLY A 69 14.47 8.34 -5.10
CA GLY A 69 14.33 9.03 -3.83
C GLY A 69 12.95 9.63 -3.55
N ASP A 70 12.00 9.48 -4.47
CA ASP A 70 10.64 9.98 -4.28
C ASP A 70 9.61 8.86 -4.29
N PRO A 71 9.29 8.29 -3.12
CA PRO A 71 8.31 7.21 -3.03
C PRO A 71 6.95 7.57 -3.59
N ALA A 72 6.49 8.79 -3.36
CA ALA A 72 5.16 9.20 -3.81
C ALA A 72 5.04 9.17 -5.34
N SER A 73 6.07 9.64 -6.04
CA SER A 73 6.07 9.60 -7.51
C SER A 73 6.04 8.17 -8.04
N ALA A 74 6.78 7.25 -7.41
CA ALA A 74 6.77 5.84 -7.80
C ALA A 74 5.39 5.21 -7.61
N ILE A 75 4.73 5.52 -6.49
CA ILE A 75 3.39 5.02 -6.19
C ILE A 75 2.37 5.55 -7.21
N LEU A 76 2.41 6.85 -7.49
CA LEU A 76 1.50 7.47 -8.44
C LEU A 76 1.70 6.92 -9.85
N ALA A 77 2.95 6.69 -10.25
CA ALA A 77 3.26 6.08 -11.54
C ALA A 77 2.71 4.65 -11.62
N ALA A 78 2.82 3.88 -10.55
CA ALA A 78 2.26 2.52 -10.49
C ALA A 78 0.73 2.54 -10.60
N ALA A 79 0.07 3.51 -9.99
CA ALA A 79 -1.38 3.64 -10.07
C ALA A 79 -1.87 3.97 -11.49
N ASP A 80 -1.05 4.67 -12.28
CA ASP A 80 -1.38 5.01 -13.66
C ASP A 80 -1.01 3.89 -14.65
N SER A 81 0.08 3.19 -14.40
CA SER A 81 0.63 2.16 -15.29
C SER A 81 -0.32 0.97 -15.42
N GLU A 82 -0.86 0.51 -14.32
CA GLU A 82 -1.95 -0.46 -14.28
C GLU A 82 -3.11 0.24 -13.57
N PRO A 83 -4.02 0.87 -14.30
CA PRO A 83 -4.97 1.79 -13.69
C PRO A 83 -5.71 1.21 -12.50
N ALA A 84 -5.47 1.81 -11.33
CA ALA A 84 -6.13 1.42 -10.10
C ALA A 84 -7.45 2.17 -9.95
N ASP A 85 -8.43 1.49 -9.36
CA ASP A 85 -9.71 2.12 -9.00
C ASP A 85 -9.62 2.81 -7.65
N VAL A 86 -8.78 2.28 -6.76
CA VAL A 86 -8.59 2.80 -5.40
C VAL A 86 -7.13 2.58 -4.99
N VAL A 87 -6.54 3.57 -4.33
CA VAL A 87 -5.20 3.47 -3.75
C VAL A 87 -5.32 3.44 -2.23
N LEU A 88 -4.67 2.48 -1.59
CA LEU A 88 -4.61 2.37 -0.14
C LEU A 88 -3.18 2.67 0.33
N ILE A 89 -3.08 3.51 1.35
CA ILE A 89 -1.78 3.88 1.94
C ILE A 89 -1.90 3.95 3.46
N GLY A 90 -0.76 3.85 4.14
CA GLY A 90 -0.69 4.17 5.56
C GLY A 90 -0.53 5.68 5.77
N PRO A 91 -0.86 6.19 6.97
CA PRO A 91 -0.76 7.61 7.25
C PRO A 91 0.69 8.11 7.38
N HIS A 92 1.60 7.21 7.70
CA HIS A 92 3.01 7.50 7.89
C HIS A 92 3.82 6.20 7.78
N ALA A 93 5.12 6.25 8.03
CA ALA A 93 6.03 5.12 7.82
C ALA A 93 5.91 3.98 8.85
N GLY A 94 4.81 3.87 9.58
CA GLY A 94 4.59 2.78 10.52
C GLY A 94 5.44 2.88 11.79
N VAL A 95 5.95 4.05 12.11
CA VAL A 95 6.78 4.26 13.30
C VAL A 95 5.90 4.30 14.55
N PRO A 96 6.15 3.44 15.55
CA PRO A 96 5.38 3.47 16.77
C PRO A 96 5.44 4.84 17.46
N GLY A 97 4.30 5.34 17.88
CA GLY A 97 4.23 6.63 18.56
C GLY A 97 4.24 7.87 17.66
N ALA A 98 4.24 7.68 16.33
CA ALA A 98 4.22 8.82 15.41
C ALA A 98 2.90 9.60 15.45
N GLY A 99 1.85 9.02 16.04
CA GLY A 99 0.56 9.66 16.18
C GLY A 99 -0.22 9.72 14.87
N PRO A 100 -1.31 10.52 14.81
CA PRO A 100 -2.20 10.56 13.66
C PRO A 100 -1.71 11.48 12.52
N THR A 101 -0.52 12.04 12.61
CA THR A 101 -0.01 12.98 11.61
C THR A 101 0.30 12.27 10.30
N LEU A 102 -0.15 12.83 9.18
CA LEU A 102 0.18 12.30 7.86
C LEU A 102 1.64 12.58 7.51
N GLY A 103 2.34 11.54 7.04
CA GLY A 103 3.69 11.69 6.53
C GLY A 103 3.71 12.38 5.16
N SER A 104 4.89 12.78 4.72
CA SER A 104 5.05 13.49 3.46
C SER A 104 4.66 12.64 2.24
N THR A 105 4.97 11.34 2.25
CA THR A 105 4.58 10.45 1.15
C THR A 105 3.07 10.35 1.04
N ALA A 106 2.38 10.14 2.17
CA ALA A 106 0.92 10.05 2.19
C ALA A 106 0.29 11.32 1.65
N ARG A 107 0.76 12.49 2.08
CA ARG A 107 0.25 13.78 1.60
C ARG A 107 0.41 13.92 0.09
N ARG A 108 1.58 13.58 -0.42
CA ARG A 108 1.86 13.73 -1.85
C ARG A 108 1.04 12.78 -2.71
N VAL A 109 0.80 11.56 -2.22
CA VAL A 109 -0.07 10.61 -2.91
C VAL A 109 -1.51 11.13 -2.96
N ILE A 110 -2.02 11.63 -1.83
CA ILE A 110 -3.36 12.20 -1.77
C ILE A 110 -3.50 13.38 -2.73
N GLU A 111 -2.51 14.26 -2.77
CA GLU A 111 -2.55 15.45 -3.62
C GLU A 111 -2.44 15.13 -5.12
N GLY A 112 -1.72 14.07 -5.47
CA GLY A 112 -1.45 13.74 -6.86
C GLY A 112 -2.32 12.66 -7.47
N ALA A 113 -3.12 11.94 -6.68
CA ALA A 113 -3.91 10.83 -7.19
C ALA A 113 -5.15 11.30 -7.93
N ASP A 114 -5.45 10.61 -9.04
CA ASP A 114 -6.67 10.85 -9.83
C ASP A 114 -7.81 9.91 -9.42
N VAL A 115 -7.58 9.06 -8.43
CA VAL A 115 -8.56 8.08 -7.95
C VAL A 115 -8.71 8.23 -6.43
N PRO A 116 -9.77 7.67 -5.84
CA PRO A 116 -9.92 7.69 -4.38
C PRO A 116 -8.72 7.07 -3.67
N VAL A 117 -8.32 7.71 -2.58
CA VAL A 117 -7.23 7.25 -1.73
C VAL A 117 -7.79 6.92 -0.35
N VAL A 118 -7.56 5.71 0.10
CA VAL A 118 -7.96 5.26 1.44
C VAL A 118 -6.71 5.26 2.31
N VAL A 119 -6.76 5.99 3.41
CA VAL A 119 -5.68 5.99 4.40
C VAL A 119 -6.08 5.01 5.50
N VAL A 120 -5.36 3.90 5.60
CA VAL A 120 -5.67 2.88 6.60
C VAL A 120 -5.07 3.28 7.95
N PRO A 121 -5.83 3.12 9.04
CA PRO A 121 -5.31 3.48 10.36
C PRO A 121 -4.27 2.47 10.84
N LEU A 122 -3.21 2.96 11.46
CA LEU A 122 -2.23 2.09 12.11
C LEU A 122 -2.52 2.08 13.60
N SER A 123 -3.00 0.93 14.08
CA SER A 123 -3.22 0.70 15.51
C SER A 123 -1.95 0.11 16.10
N LEU A 124 -1.32 0.86 16.95
CA LEU A 124 -0.10 0.43 17.58
C LEU A 124 -0.28 0.28 19.09
#